data_e4dbc996ba3d543de0f1403da0aafd98
#
_entry.id   e4dbc996ba3d543de0f1403da0aafd98
#
_cell.length_a   1.000
_cell.length_b   1.000
_cell.length_c   1.000
_cell.angle_alpha   90.00
_cell.angle_beta   90.00
_cell.angle_gamma   90.00
#
_symmetry.space_group_name_H-M   'P 1'
#
loop_
_entity.id
_entity.type
_entity.pdbx_description
1 polymer ?
#
loop_
_entity_poly.entity_id
_entity_poly.type
_entity_poly.pdbx_seq_one_letter_code
_entity_poly.pdbx_strand_id
1 'polypeptide(L)'
;MKTKTYKYDFSFNFRVLKYPALMGDGFGIHEVHYEGKKIVYIHDTQSLVGNDIAELGRELNNRKKAFQSPVLDYSKYFKLRKIKGEKVWCFVEKK
;
A
#
# COMPACT_ATOMS: atom_id res chain seq x y z
N MET A 1 -19.83 29.75 19.05
CA MET A 1 -19.88 28.35 18.70
C MET A 1 -18.57 27.94 18.04
N LYS A 2 -17.87 27.02 18.63
CA LYS A 2 -16.59 26.59 18.08
C LYS A 2 -16.81 25.72 16.85
N THR A 3 -16.31 26.18 15.72
CA THR A 3 -16.29 25.37 14.52
C THR A 3 -15.25 24.24 14.73
N LYS A 4 -15.73 23.01 14.75
CA LYS A 4 -14.81 21.87 14.78
C LYS A 4 -14.08 21.79 13.47
N THR A 5 -12.79 22.09 13.49
CA THR A 5 -11.93 21.83 12.35
C THR A 5 -11.46 20.39 12.44
N TYR A 6 -11.95 19.54 11.54
CA TYR A 6 -11.44 18.18 11.45
C TYR A 6 -10.13 18.19 10.67
N LYS A 7 -9.04 17.97 11.37
CA LYS A 7 -7.78 17.72 10.70
C LYS A 7 -7.72 16.25 10.32
N TYR A 8 -7.91 15.99 9.03
CA TYR A 8 -7.65 14.67 8.49
C TYR A 8 -6.15 14.59 8.21
N ASP A 9 -5.46 13.79 8.99
CA ASP A 9 -4.03 13.57 8.84
C ASP A 9 -3.81 12.39 7.89
N PHE A 10 -4.16 12.60 6.62
CA PHE A 10 -3.95 11.59 5.58
C PHE A 10 -2.57 11.75 4.97
N SER A 11 -1.89 10.64 4.83
CA SER A 11 -0.59 10.60 4.17
C SER A 11 -0.44 9.28 3.43
N PHE A 12 0.57 9.18 2.59
CA PHE A 12 0.91 7.93 1.94
C PHE A 12 2.42 7.81 1.77
N ASN A 13 2.88 6.59 1.66
CA ASN A 13 4.25 6.28 1.27
C ASN A 13 4.27 4.95 0.55
N PHE A 14 5.44 4.55 0.10
CA PHE A 14 5.65 3.23 -0.49
C PHE A 14 6.28 2.33 0.56
N ARG A 15 5.81 1.08 0.63
CA ARG A 15 6.30 0.08 1.57
C ARG A 15 6.52 -1.23 0.84
N VAL A 16 7.50 -1.98 1.30
CA VAL A 16 7.70 -3.35 0.80
C VAL A 16 6.75 -4.27 1.56
N LEU A 17 6.01 -5.08 0.83
CA LEU A 17 5.15 -6.11 1.39
C LEU A 17 5.70 -7.49 1.05
N LYS A 18 5.72 -8.37 2.03
CA LYS A 18 6.05 -9.78 1.84
C LYS A 18 4.77 -10.55 1.54
N TYR A 19 4.77 -11.30 0.44
CA TYR A 19 3.63 -12.11 0.03
C TYR A 19 3.64 -13.48 0.71
N PRO A 20 2.44 -14.03 0.99
CA PRO A 20 2.34 -15.38 1.53
C PRO A 20 2.64 -16.43 0.46
N ALA A 21 2.90 -17.66 0.91
CA ALA A 21 3.21 -18.78 0.03
C ALA A 21 2.11 -19.02 -1.03
N LEU A 22 0.85 -18.79 -0.68
CA LEU A 22 -0.29 -18.91 -1.61
C LEU A 22 -0.18 -17.97 -2.82
N MET A 23 0.59 -16.90 -2.70
CA MET A 23 0.85 -15.95 -3.79
C MET A 23 2.19 -16.22 -4.47
N GLY A 24 2.85 -17.35 -4.14
CA GLY A 24 4.13 -17.73 -4.72
C GLY A 24 5.34 -17.18 -4.00
N ASP A 25 5.18 -16.70 -2.78
CA ASP A 25 6.21 -15.99 -2.02
C ASP A 25 6.76 -14.78 -2.79
N GLY A 26 7.61 -14.02 -2.19
CA GLY A 26 8.21 -12.85 -2.83
C GLY A 26 7.82 -11.56 -2.17
N PHE A 27 8.16 -10.46 -2.83
CA PHE A 27 8.00 -9.12 -2.28
C PHE A 27 7.52 -8.16 -3.37
N GLY A 28 6.75 -7.17 -2.96
CA GLY A 28 6.32 -6.10 -3.87
C GLY A 28 6.37 -4.75 -3.16
N ILE A 29 6.45 -3.69 -3.95
CA ILE A 29 6.37 -2.33 -3.43
C ILE A 29 4.97 -1.81 -3.68
N HIS A 30 4.30 -1.42 -2.60
CA HIS A 30 2.92 -0.95 -2.64
C HIS A 30 2.81 0.46 -2.10
N GLU A 31 1.85 1.21 -2.63
CA GLU A 31 1.47 2.49 -2.06
C GLU A 31 0.56 2.24 -0.87
N VAL A 32 0.96 2.75 0.29
CA VAL A 32 0.26 2.53 1.56
C VAL A 32 -0.28 3.88 2.04
N HIS A 33 -1.55 3.92 2.35
CA HIS A 33 -2.24 5.11 2.83
C HIS A 33 -2.50 5.02 4.32
N TYR A 34 -2.28 6.15 4.99
CA TYR A 34 -2.39 6.25 6.44
C TYR A 34 -3.40 7.34 6.83
N GLU A 35 -4.04 7.12 7.96
CA GLU A 35 -4.69 8.17 8.73
C GLU A 35 -3.93 8.24 10.06
N GLY A 36 -3.13 9.31 10.25
CA GLY A 36 -2.16 9.35 11.33
C GLY A 36 -1.13 8.24 11.18
N LYS A 37 -1.06 7.32 12.13
CA LYS A 37 -0.16 6.16 12.10
C LYS A 37 -0.86 4.88 11.64
N LYS A 38 -2.17 4.93 11.45
CA LYS A 38 -2.97 3.77 11.10
C LYS A 38 -2.98 3.58 9.58
N ILE A 39 -2.71 2.36 9.13
CA ILE A 39 -2.84 2.00 7.73
C ILE A 39 -4.33 1.83 7.41
N VAL A 40 -4.85 2.64 6.49
CA VAL A 40 -6.27 2.60 6.12
C VAL A 40 -6.50 1.98 4.73
N TYR A 41 -5.47 1.91 3.90
CA TYR A 41 -5.58 1.25 2.61
C TYR A 41 -4.20 0.94 2.03
N ILE A 42 -4.11 -0.16 1.27
CA ILE A 42 -2.92 -0.54 0.52
C ILE A 42 -3.35 -0.82 -0.92
N HIS A 43 -2.78 -0.06 -1.85
CA HIS A 43 -3.03 -0.26 -3.27
C HIS A 43 -2.28 -1.46 -3.82
N ASP A 44 -2.80 -2.02 -4.89
CA ASP A 44 -2.05 -3.02 -5.66
C ASP A 44 -0.78 -2.39 -6.24
N THR A 45 0.19 -3.23 -6.58
CA THR A 45 1.41 -2.76 -7.22
C THR A 45 1.05 -2.07 -8.54
N GLN A 46 1.65 -0.90 -8.75
CA GLN A 46 1.45 -0.13 -9.97
C GLN A 46 2.70 -0.19 -10.84
N SER A 47 2.49 -0.15 -12.14
CA SER A 47 3.59 -0.06 -13.07
C SER A 47 4.37 1.24 -12.84
N LEU A 48 5.69 1.15 -12.94
CA LEU A 48 6.56 2.32 -12.86
C LEU A 48 6.53 3.02 -14.22
N VAL A 49 5.87 4.17 -14.27
CA VAL A 49 5.69 4.94 -15.52
C VAL A 49 5.99 6.41 -15.28
N GLY A 50 6.37 7.10 -16.33
CA GLY A 50 6.53 8.54 -16.35
C GLY A 50 6.31 9.06 -17.75
N ASN A 51 5.88 10.32 -17.87
CA ASN A 51 5.65 10.97 -19.18
C ASN A 51 6.97 11.33 -19.86
N ASP A 52 8.04 11.44 -19.10
CA ASP A 52 9.39 11.64 -19.60
C ASP A 52 10.39 10.93 -18.69
N ILE A 53 11.65 10.92 -19.10
CA ILE A 53 12.71 10.22 -18.36
C ILE A 53 12.93 10.81 -16.97
N ALA A 54 12.83 12.13 -16.84
CA ALA A 54 13.02 12.81 -15.55
C ALA A 54 11.91 12.42 -14.57
N GLU A 55 10.66 12.36 -15.03
CA GLU A 55 9.53 11.92 -14.21
C GLU A 55 9.67 10.46 -13.80
N LEU A 56 10.08 9.60 -14.74
CA LEU A 56 10.31 8.19 -14.45
C LEU A 56 11.38 8.02 -13.37
N GLY A 57 12.45 8.81 -13.43
CA GLY A 57 13.50 8.80 -12.42
C GLY A 57 13.01 9.23 -11.04
N ARG A 58 12.16 10.25 -10.98
CA ARG A 58 11.54 10.69 -9.72
C ARG A 58 10.65 9.61 -9.13
N GLU A 59 9.85 8.95 -9.97
CA GLU A 59 8.99 7.84 -9.53
C GLU A 59 9.80 6.67 -9.00
N LEU A 60 10.92 6.34 -9.65
CA LEU A 60 11.82 5.29 -9.17
C LEU A 60 12.41 5.66 -7.81
N ASN A 61 12.85 6.91 -7.63
CA ASN A 61 13.39 7.37 -6.35
C ASN A 61 12.35 7.33 -5.24
N ASN A 62 11.10 7.68 -5.53
CA ASN A 62 10.02 7.60 -4.55
C ASN A 62 9.80 6.15 -4.09
N ARG A 63 9.85 5.20 -5.01
CA ARG A 63 9.67 3.79 -4.67
C ARG A 63 10.86 3.22 -3.88
N LYS A 64 12.07 3.72 -4.12
CA LYS A 64 13.25 3.31 -3.35
C LYS A 64 13.13 3.64 -1.87
N LYS A 65 12.37 4.66 -1.52
CA LYS A 65 12.14 5.03 -0.12
C LYS A 65 11.40 3.94 0.66
N ALA A 66 10.73 3.01 -0.04
CA ALA A 66 10.06 1.89 0.61
C ALA A 66 11.03 1.02 1.42
N PHE A 67 12.29 0.95 1.00
CA PHE A 67 13.31 0.16 1.69
C PHE A 67 13.79 0.77 3.01
N GLN A 68 13.41 2.01 3.30
CA GLN A 68 13.77 2.70 4.54
C GLN A 68 12.87 2.31 5.71
N SER A 69 11.78 1.61 5.44
CA SER A 69 10.81 1.19 6.45
C SER A 69 10.77 -0.33 6.55
N PRO A 70 10.33 -0.87 7.69
CA PRO A 70 10.21 -2.33 7.85
C PRO A 70 9.27 -2.94 6.81
N VAL A 71 9.58 -4.18 6.42
CA VAL A 71 8.73 -4.95 5.51
C VAL A 71 7.39 -5.25 6.19
N LEU A 72 6.30 -5.03 5.46
CA LEU A 72 4.96 -5.38 5.93
C LEU A 72 4.59 -6.78 5.42
N ASP A 73 3.79 -7.48 6.22
CA ASP A 73 3.28 -8.80 5.86
C ASP A 73 1.93 -8.64 5.15
N TYR A 74 1.88 -8.99 3.87
CA TYR A 74 0.67 -8.88 3.05
C TYR A 74 -0.53 -9.58 3.70
N SER A 75 -0.31 -10.76 4.29
CA SER A 75 -1.38 -11.54 4.88
C SER A 75 -2.01 -10.91 6.13
N LYS A 76 -1.36 -9.92 6.72
CA LYS A 76 -1.94 -9.16 7.84
C LYS A 76 -2.96 -8.11 7.39
N TYR A 77 -2.89 -7.70 6.13
CA TYR A 77 -3.73 -6.63 5.59
C TYR A 77 -4.70 -7.08 4.53
N PHE A 78 -4.50 -8.27 3.98
CA PHE A 78 -5.35 -8.82 2.93
C PHE A 78 -5.88 -10.19 3.34
N LYS A 79 -7.14 -10.45 3.00
CA LYS A 79 -7.78 -11.75 3.22
C LYS A 79 -8.25 -12.30 1.89
N LEU A 80 -8.09 -13.61 1.73
CA LEU A 80 -8.60 -14.31 0.57
C LEU A 80 -10.10 -14.54 0.77
N ARG A 81 -10.92 -13.98 -0.10
CA ARG A 81 -12.37 -14.11 -0.05
C ARG A 81 -12.89 -14.68 -1.34
N LYS A 82 -13.98 -15.45 -1.24
CA LYS A 82 -14.68 -15.99 -2.39
C LYS A 82 -15.76 -14.99 -2.80
N ILE A 83 -15.61 -14.39 -3.97
CA ILE A 83 -16.57 -13.45 -4.53
C ILE A 83 -17.02 -13.98 -5.88
N LYS A 84 -18.32 -14.23 -6.05
CA LYS A 84 -18.92 -14.79 -7.27
C LYS A 84 -18.20 -16.05 -7.77
N GLY A 85 -17.83 -16.94 -6.84
CA GLY A 85 -17.16 -18.18 -7.16
C GLY A 85 -15.64 -18.07 -7.35
N GLU A 86 -15.08 -16.88 -7.36
CA GLU A 86 -13.65 -16.66 -7.52
C GLU A 86 -13.00 -16.26 -6.19
N LYS A 87 -11.78 -16.73 -5.97
CA LYS A 87 -10.99 -16.33 -4.80
C LYS A 87 -10.26 -15.05 -5.11
N VAL A 88 -10.51 -14.02 -4.31
CA VAL A 88 -9.93 -12.68 -4.48
C VAL A 88 -9.31 -12.21 -3.17
N TRP A 89 -8.12 -11.63 -3.26
CA TRP A 89 -7.48 -10.98 -2.11
C TRP A 89 -8.08 -9.60 -1.88
N CYS A 90 -8.61 -9.38 -0.69
CA CYS A 90 -9.26 -8.12 -0.32
C CYS A 90 -8.55 -7.48 0.85
N PHE A 91 -8.34 -6.17 0.77
CA PHE A 91 -7.81 -5.40 1.89
C PHE A 91 -8.82 -5.42 3.04
N VAL A 92 -8.30 -5.64 4.25
CA VAL A 92 -9.11 -5.64 5.47
C VAL A 92 -8.53 -4.61 6.41
N GLU A 93 -9.31 -3.58 6.69
CA GLU A 93 -8.92 -2.56 7.65
C GLU A 93 -8.94 -3.13 9.05
N LYS A 94 -7.83 -2.98 9.77
CA LYS A 94 -7.77 -3.36 11.18
C LYS A 94 -8.39 -2.27 12.03
N LYS A 95 -9.37 -2.66 12.79
CA LYS A 95 -9.98 -1.77 13.78
C LYS A 95 -9.14 -1.71 15.05
#